data_4cff67abcb7eb35f0af906fdb6de3ab9
#
_entry.id   4cff67abcb7eb35f0af906fdb6de3ab9
#
_cell.length_a   1.000
_cell.length_b   1.000
_cell.length_c   1.000
_cell.angle_alpha   90.00
_cell.angle_beta   90.00
_cell.angle_gamma   90.00
#
_symmetry.space_group_name_H-M   'P 1'
#
loop_
_entity.id
_entity.type
_entity.pdbx_description
1 polymer ?
#
loop_
_entity_poly.entity_id
_entity_poly.type
_entity_poly.pdbx_seq_one_letter_code
_entity_poly.pdbx_strand_id
1 'polypeptide(L)' 'MPSTAVRDIEYDPSSETLWVTFVPTAKRYAYRFVPLSVYEEFIHAFSKGTFFNRFIRDQYDYAEVEED' A
#
# COMPACT_ATOMS: atom_id res chain seq x y z
N MET A 1 5.07 3.13 -20.03
CA MET A 1 5.51 2.60 -18.74
C MET A 1 4.37 2.65 -17.74
N PRO A 2 4.03 1.51 -17.24
CA PRO A 2 2.96 1.52 -16.27
C PRO A 2 3.44 2.15 -14.97
N SER A 3 2.77 3.15 -14.55
CA SER A 3 3.01 3.69 -13.24
C SER A 3 2.04 3.03 -12.29
N THR A 4 2.54 2.73 -11.11
CA THR A 4 1.68 2.23 -10.05
C THR A 4 0.82 3.39 -9.57
N ALA A 5 -0.46 3.32 -9.85
CA ALA A 5 -1.38 4.37 -9.45
C ALA A 5 -2.14 3.90 -8.23
N VAL A 6 -1.97 4.62 -7.13
CA VAL A 6 -2.58 4.28 -5.85
C VAL A 6 -3.91 5.02 -5.75
N ARG A 7 -4.98 4.26 -5.54
CA ARG A 7 -6.32 4.82 -5.43
C ARG A 7 -6.72 5.08 -3.99
N ASP A 8 -6.50 4.08 -3.12
CA ASP A 8 -6.89 4.18 -1.72
C ASP A 8 -5.85 3.55 -0.83
N ILE A 9 -5.72 4.10 0.37
CA ILE A 9 -4.81 3.58 1.38
C ILE A 9 -5.59 3.49 2.69
N GLU A 10 -5.52 2.33 3.35
CA GLU A 10 -6.09 2.13 4.68
C GLU A 10 -5.05 1.47 5.56
N TYR A 11 -5.15 1.72 6.87
CA TYR A 11 -4.16 1.19 7.79
C TYR A 11 -4.79 0.87 9.14
N ASP A 12 -4.41 -0.27 9.70
CA ASP A 12 -4.82 -0.67 11.03
C ASP A 12 -3.59 -0.72 11.92
N PRO A 13 -3.42 0.25 12.82
CA PRO A 13 -2.20 0.27 13.65
C PRO A 13 -2.12 -0.87 14.66
N SER A 14 -3.25 -1.45 15.03
CA SER A 14 -3.21 -2.53 16.02
C SER A 14 -2.63 -3.80 15.43
N SER A 15 -2.84 -4.06 14.14
CA SER A 15 -2.28 -5.23 13.47
C SER A 15 -1.13 -4.85 12.54
N GLU A 16 -0.84 -3.57 12.40
CA GLU A 16 0.17 -3.05 11.47
C GLU A 16 -0.08 -3.52 10.05
N THR A 17 -1.35 -3.57 9.67
CA THR A 17 -1.72 -3.99 8.31
C THR A 17 -2.04 -2.76 7.49
N LEU A 18 -1.43 -2.71 6.30
CA LEU A 18 -1.64 -1.62 5.35
C LEU A 18 -2.35 -2.17 4.12
N TRP A 19 -3.49 -1.59 3.78
CA TRP A 19 -4.22 -1.96 2.56
C TRP A 19 -4.01 -0.89 1.51
N VAL A 20 -3.68 -1.33 0.31
CA VAL A 20 -3.45 -0.42 -0.82
C VAL A 20 -4.30 -0.90 -1.99
N THR A 21 -5.10 0.00 -2.55
CA THR A 21 -5.92 -0.29 -3.71
C THR A 21 -5.36 0.45 -4.90
N PHE A 22 -5.23 -0.23 -6.03
CA PHE A 22 -4.60 0.30 -7.23
C PHE A 22 -5.59 0.51 -8.34
N VAL A 23 -5.27 1.40 -9.27
CA VAL A 23 -6.04 1.60 -10.49
C VAL A 23 -5.15 1.26 -11.68
N PRO A 24 -5.74 0.87 -12.81
CA PRO A 24 -7.17 0.76 -13.11
C PRO A 24 -7.82 -0.54 -12.66
N THR A 25 -7.04 -1.49 -12.14
CA THR A 25 -7.55 -2.82 -11.84
C THR A 25 -8.46 -2.85 -10.62
N ALA A 26 -8.36 -1.85 -9.74
CA ALA A 26 -9.06 -1.82 -8.47
C ALA A 26 -8.67 -3.00 -7.56
N LYS A 27 -7.52 -3.58 -7.80
CA LYS A 27 -7.03 -4.66 -6.95
C LYS A 27 -6.53 -4.09 -5.64
N ARG A 28 -6.79 -4.85 -4.57
CA ARG A 28 -6.44 -4.43 -3.23
C ARG A 28 -5.51 -5.45 -2.62
N TYR A 29 -4.44 -4.97 -1.99
CA TYR A 29 -3.45 -5.83 -1.34
C TYR A 29 -3.30 -5.43 0.11
N ALA A 30 -3.11 -6.43 0.97
CA ALA A 30 -2.82 -6.20 2.39
C ALA A 30 -1.35 -6.47 2.62
N TYR A 31 -0.63 -5.50 3.16
CA TYR A 31 0.78 -5.60 3.51
C TYR A 31 0.89 -5.69 5.02
N ARG A 32 1.68 -6.66 5.52
CA ARG A 32 1.69 -7.01 6.93
C ARG A 32 2.94 -6.49 7.63
N PHE A 33 2.76 -6.16 8.89
CA PHE A 33 3.85 -5.70 9.75
C PHE A 33 4.48 -4.42 9.22
N VAL A 34 3.65 -3.51 8.74
CA VAL A 34 4.08 -2.20 8.26
C VAL A 34 4.02 -1.23 9.44
N PRO A 35 5.16 -0.63 9.83
CA PRO A 35 5.14 0.31 10.95
C PRO A 35 4.32 1.54 10.65
N LEU A 36 3.78 2.15 11.69
CA LEU A 36 3.00 3.38 11.54
C LEU A 36 3.79 4.47 10.83
N SER A 37 5.08 4.56 11.11
CA SER A 37 5.91 5.60 10.48
C SER A 37 5.95 5.47 8.97
N VAL A 38 5.97 4.23 8.47
CA VAL A 38 5.96 4.00 7.02
C VAL A 38 4.62 4.41 6.42
N TYR A 39 3.53 4.07 7.10
CA TYR A 39 2.22 4.48 6.65
C TYR A 39 2.11 6.01 6.58
N GLU A 40 2.59 6.69 7.62
CA GLU A 40 2.51 8.14 7.64
C GLU A 40 3.32 8.78 6.52
N GLU A 41 4.51 8.25 6.26
CA GLU A 41 5.31 8.76 5.15
C GLU A 41 4.64 8.49 3.81
N PHE A 42 3.99 7.34 3.70
CA PHE A 42 3.31 6.96 2.47
C PHE A 42 2.18 7.94 2.14
N ILE A 43 1.32 8.23 3.11
CA ILE A 43 0.17 9.10 2.85
C ILE A 43 0.59 10.54 2.59
N HIS A 44 1.77 10.94 3.03
CA HIS A 44 2.29 12.29 2.79
C HIS A 44 3.26 12.36 1.62
N ALA A 45 3.51 11.24 0.96
CA ALA A 45 4.47 11.21 -0.13
C ALA A 45 3.98 12.04 -1.31
N PHE A 46 4.90 12.75 -1.94
CA PHE A 46 4.58 13.53 -3.13
C PHE A 46 4.05 12.61 -4.25
N SER A 47 4.72 11.50 -4.45
CA SER A 47 4.28 10.49 -5.41
C SER A 47 4.04 9.18 -4.67
N LYS A 48 2.78 8.81 -4.52
CA LYS A 48 2.43 7.60 -3.78
C LYS A 48 2.90 6.35 -4.50
N GLY A 49 2.81 6.35 -5.83
CA GLY A 49 3.27 5.20 -6.60
C GLY A 49 4.77 4.99 -6.46
N THR A 50 5.54 6.07 -6.51
CA THR A 50 6.99 5.96 -6.37
C THR A 50 7.35 5.49 -4.97
N PHE A 51 6.71 6.07 -3.95
CA PHE A 51 6.99 5.66 -2.57
C PHE A 51 6.67 4.18 -2.39
N PHE A 52 5.51 3.74 -2.89
CA PHE A 52 5.12 2.35 -2.77
C PHE A 52 6.15 1.43 -3.41
N ASN A 53 6.57 1.75 -4.63
CA ASN A 53 7.51 0.89 -5.35
C ASN A 53 8.87 0.80 -4.66
N ARG A 54 9.30 1.89 -4.02
CA ARG A 54 10.63 1.94 -3.43
C ARG A 54 10.66 1.40 -2.01
N PHE A 55 9.60 1.61 -1.24
CA PHE A 55 9.67 1.36 0.20
C PHE A 55 8.70 0.31 0.71
N ILE A 56 7.72 -0.11 -0.08
CA ILE A 56 6.70 -1.04 0.41
C ILE A 56 6.67 -2.32 -0.39
N ARG A 57 6.70 -2.22 -1.69
CA ARG A 57 6.38 -3.32 -2.60
C ARG A 57 7.11 -4.62 -2.29
N ASP A 58 8.42 -4.55 -2.12
CA ASP A 58 9.23 -5.75 -1.91
C ASP A 58 9.80 -5.82 -0.50
N GLN A 59 9.27 -4.99 0.42
CA GLN A 59 9.80 -4.90 1.78
C GLN A 59 8.96 -5.63 2.79
N TYR A 60 7.71 -5.95 2.47
CA TYR A 60 6.77 -6.55 3.41
C TYR A 60 6.02 -7.69 2.77
N ASP A 61 5.58 -8.64 3.60
CA ASP A 61 4.73 -9.71 3.13
C ASP A 61 3.36 -9.14 2.74
N TYR A 62 2.77 -9.71 1.71
CA TYR A 62 1.48 -9.21 1.25
C TYR A 62 0.63 -10.33 0.67
N ALA A 63 -0.66 -10.05 0.56
CA ALA A 63 -1.60 -10.94 -0.09
C ALA A 63 -2.67 -10.10 -0.76
N GLU A 64 -3.16 -10.57 -1.89
CA GLU A 64 -4.27 -9.90 -2.55
C GLU A 64 -5.55 -10.14 -1.75
N VAL A 65 -6.31 -9.07 -1.54
CA VAL A 65 -7.58 -9.14 -0.84
C VAL A 65 -8.66 -9.30 -1.89
N GLU A 66 -9.36 -10.43 -1.83
CA GLU A 66 -10.45 -10.66 -2.76
C GLU A 66 -11.75 -10.16 -2.16
N GLU A 67 -12.49 -9.44 -2.98
CA GLU A 67 -13.79 -8.94 -2.57
C GLU A 67 -14.87 -9.60 -3.42
N ASP A 68 -15.89 -10.04 -2.76
CA ASP A 68 -17.02 -10.65 -3.45
C ASP A 68 -17.98 -9.61 -4.00
#